data_b78bf9681f999b2a83b9cfe293b335c8
#
_entry.id   b78bf9681f999b2a83b9cfe293b335c8
#
_cell.length_a   1.000
_cell.length_b   1.000
_cell.length_c   1.000
_cell.angle_alpha   90.00
_cell.angle_beta   90.00
_cell.angle_gamma   90.00
#
_symmetry.space_group_name_H-M   'P 1'
#
loop_
_entity.id
_entity.type
_entity.pdbx_description
1 polymer ?
#
loop_
_entity_poly.entity_id
_entity_poly.type
_entity_poly.pdbx_seq_one_letter_code
_entity_poly.pdbx_strand_id
1 'polypeptide(L)'
;MAEEKPAEISVETDEKTLKKRARAGALKAQYLLALKYATGTGLDPNPKEAEKWYRKAAKRKFAPAMNNLGLLLGGDALGKPNAKEAEKWFREAAELGNAQAHYNLAQHLAAHDGPPKVIFEHCLKAAEQDLAFAQAQVGLLYREGKGTEINAESAREWLGKAAAQGITEAHYNLARMLRDGEGGEANAADGREHFREAAEKGMVSAQFALAEMFANGAGGDEDEAAAVQWFREAAEHGHAAAQNNLACRLFEGRGVKANKPEAMEWYLKAAEQDCIAAQFNLGRHLLKGEVDKEGSVTSFKWLQLAAESGHAEAAYLLGRAIEQNRNDPNEAHKFILQAAEGGVADAQFSAATNFEKGFGCKEDPGKAADWYAMAAEAGHASALFNLGMLYLQGKGVLADDAKAAEYLRQAAEQGVSSAQCNLGAMYENGRGVEVNPSAALRWYGLAAEQGNARAQYNVAVMLHSGRGVEMNLTEAITWYRQAAKGGHAEAQYVLASLYDHGEGVEPSENTAVKWYGEAAAQGVAEAQLILADCYLRGRGVPTDYVMAYIWFNYAASQGISIADQYRMQTERFMSLDQIAQAQEMLRGRAA
;
A
#
# COMPACT_ATOMS: atom_id res chain seq x y z
N MET A 1 -9.08 86.54 19.51
CA MET A 1 -9.28 85.78 18.26
C MET A 1 -8.75 84.37 18.50
N ALA A 2 -9.65 83.43 18.54
CA ALA A 2 -9.27 82.00 18.75
C ALA A 2 -8.63 81.50 17.42
N GLU A 3 -7.38 81.12 17.47
CA GLU A 3 -6.74 80.37 16.36
C GLU A 3 -7.45 79.08 16.21
N GLU A 4 -8.32 78.91 15.19
CA GLU A 4 -8.85 77.63 14.77
C GLU A 4 -7.68 76.68 14.41
N LYS A 5 -7.47 75.64 15.21
CA LYS A 5 -6.55 74.56 14.82
C LYS A 5 -6.93 74.10 13.45
N PRO A 6 -5.99 74.01 12.50
CA PRO A 6 -6.31 73.55 11.12
C PRO A 6 -6.89 72.14 11.23
N ALA A 7 -8.12 71.97 10.71
CA ALA A 7 -8.80 70.66 10.71
C ALA A 7 -7.88 69.58 10.15
N GLU A 8 -7.84 68.43 10.82
CA GLU A 8 -6.97 67.30 10.48
C GLU A 8 -7.28 66.79 9.07
N ILE A 9 -6.27 66.64 8.23
CA ILE A 9 -6.43 66.20 6.85
C ILE A 9 -6.54 64.66 6.87
N SER A 10 -7.72 64.16 6.46
CA SER A 10 -8.00 62.71 6.34
C SER A 10 -8.40 62.31 4.92
N VAL A 11 -8.55 61.03 4.67
CA VAL A 11 -9.04 60.48 3.38
C VAL A 11 -10.45 60.97 3.06
N GLU A 12 -11.25 61.30 4.08
CA GLU A 12 -12.62 61.82 3.96
C GLU A 12 -12.69 63.28 3.56
N THR A 13 -11.55 64.04 3.56
CA THR A 13 -11.51 65.41 3.15
C THR A 13 -11.99 65.58 1.71
N ASP A 14 -12.93 66.52 1.49
CA ASP A 14 -13.49 66.79 0.16
C ASP A 14 -12.42 67.17 -0.87
N GLU A 15 -12.67 66.85 -2.12
CA GLU A 15 -11.72 67.04 -3.22
C GLU A 15 -11.23 68.47 -3.34
N LYS A 16 -12.14 69.43 -3.27
CA LYS A 16 -11.85 70.87 -3.48
C LYS A 16 -10.90 71.39 -2.40
N THR A 17 -11.17 71.02 -1.15
CA THR A 17 -10.32 71.42 -0.02
C THR A 17 -8.97 70.71 -0.10
N LEU A 18 -8.96 69.42 -0.47
CA LEU A 18 -7.73 68.63 -0.62
C LEU A 18 -6.84 69.21 -1.74
N LYS A 19 -7.40 69.51 -2.90
CA LYS A 19 -6.68 70.18 -4.00
C LYS A 19 -6.12 71.58 -3.62
N LYS A 20 -6.89 72.39 -2.88
CA LYS A 20 -6.44 73.65 -2.37
C LYS A 20 -5.23 73.55 -1.44
N ARG A 21 -5.31 72.66 -0.47
CA ARG A 21 -4.22 72.37 0.51
C ARG A 21 -2.99 71.71 -0.14
N ALA A 22 -3.18 70.80 -1.10
CA ALA A 22 -2.09 70.17 -1.86
C ALA A 22 -1.33 71.20 -2.72
N ARG A 23 -2.05 72.14 -3.35
CA ARG A 23 -1.45 73.28 -4.11
C ARG A 23 -0.70 74.28 -3.19
N ALA A 24 -1.19 74.45 -1.96
CA ALA A 24 -0.51 75.24 -0.93
C ALA A 24 0.73 74.53 -0.33
N GLY A 25 1.03 73.33 -0.77
CA GLY A 25 2.25 72.61 -0.38
C GLY A 25 2.12 71.69 0.86
N ALA A 26 0.92 71.49 1.38
CA ALA A 26 0.73 70.54 2.50
C ALA A 26 1.05 69.13 2.06
N LEU A 27 2.11 68.49 2.65
CA LEU A 27 2.63 67.17 2.27
C LEU A 27 1.57 66.07 2.38
N LYS A 28 0.85 66.02 3.51
CA LYS A 28 -0.22 65.03 3.76
C LYS A 28 -1.35 65.21 2.72
N ALA A 29 -1.68 66.46 2.33
CA ALA A 29 -2.69 66.71 1.29
C ALA A 29 -2.21 66.29 -0.11
N GLN A 30 -0.94 66.49 -0.45
CA GLN A 30 -0.36 66.02 -1.72
C GLN A 30 -0.40 64.51 -1.82
N TYR A 31 -0.03 63.80 -0.73
CA TYR A 31 -0.06 62.36 -0.65
C TYR A 31 -1.50 61.82 -0.77
N LEU A 32 -2.45 62.35 0.02
CA LEU A 32 -3.84 61.87 -0.02
C LEU A 32 -4.52 62.15 -1.36
N LEU A 33 -4.22 63.29 -2.00
CA LEU A 33 -4.73 63.61 -3.34
C LEU A 33 -4.17 62.62 -4.38
N ALA A 34 -2.88 62.28 -4.28
CA ALA A 34 -2.26 61.27 -5.12
C ALA A 34 -2.86 59.88 -4.90
N LEU A 35 -3.11 59.52 -3.64
CA LEU A 35 -3.75 58.25 -3.27
C LEU A 35 -5.16 58.13 -3.86
N LYS A 36 -5.98 59.20 -3.76
CA LYS A 36 -7.32 59.23 -4.37
C LYS A 36 -7.27 59.06 -5.89
N TYR A 37 -6.33 59.70 -6.60
CA TYR A 37 -6.14 59.49 -8.02
C TYR A 37 -5.61 58.11 -8.37
N ALA A 38 -4.81 57.49 -7.53
CA ALA A 38 -4.28 56.13 -7.74
C ALA A 38 -5.36 55.06 -7.54
N THR A 39 -6.20 55.22 -6.51
CA THR A 39 -7.21 54.19 -6.08
C THR A 39 -8.59 54.44 -6.68
N GLY A 40 -8.88 55.64 -7.18
CA GLY A 40 -10.24 56.01 -7.61
C GLY A 40 -11.20 56.33 -6.45
N THR A 41 -10.71 56.42 -5.20
CA THR A 41 -11.55 56.66 -4.04
C THR A 41 -12.09 58.08 -4.01
N GLY A 42 -13.32 58.28 -4.47
CA GLY A 42 -13.99 59.59 -4.55
C GLY A 42 -13.49 60.51 -5.65
N LEU A 43 -12.67 60.03 -6.56
CA LEU A 43 -12.19 60.70 -7.79
C LEU A 43 -12.05 59.68 -8.90
N ASP A 44 -12.18 60.12 -10.16
CA ASP A 44 -11.85 59.26 -11.29
C ASP A 44 -10.37 58.85 -11.24
N PRO A 45 -10.04 57.56 -11.40
CA PRO A 45 -8.66 57.07 -11.39
C PRO A 45 -7.82 57.79 -12.45
N ASN A 46 -6.70 58.36 -12.03
CA ASN A 46 -5.76 59.03 -12.93
C ASN A 46 -4.31 58.79 -12.49
N PRO A 47 -3.68 57.72 -12.98
CA PRO A 47 -2.32 57.36 -12.57
C PRO A 47 -1.28 58.47 -12.86
N LYS A 48 -1.46 59.25 -13.92
CA LYS A 48 -0.55 60.36 -14.26
C LYS A 48 -0.65 61.54 -13.27
N GLU A 49 -1.87 61.92 -12.85
CA GLU A 49 -2.03 62.92 -11.79
C GLU A 49 -1.56 62.35 -10.43
N ALA A 50 -1.79 61.07 -10.15
CA ALA A 50 -1.26 60.40 -8.97
C ALA A 50 0.27 60.46 -8.91
N GLU A 51 0.95 60.13 -10.01
CA GLU A 51 2.41 60.22 -10.15
C GLU A 51 2.90 61.65 -9.89
N LYS A 52 2.30 62.62 -10.50
CA LYS A 52 2.66 64.04 -10.35
C LYS A 52 2.59 64.48 -8.89
N TRP A 53 1.54 64.12 -8.18
CA TRP A 53 1.38 64.52 -6.78
C TRP A 53 2.26 63.70 -5.85
N TYR A 54 2.43 62.42 -6.08
CA TYR A 54 3.40 61.62 -5.33
C TYR A 54 4.83 62.14 -5.49
N ARG A 55 5.27 62.50 -6.73
CA ARG A 55 6.59 63.10 -6.98
C ARG A 55 6.78 64.42 -6.26
N LYS A 56 5.74 65.28 -6.13
CA LYS A 56 5.83 66.52 -5.37
C LYS A 56 6.07 66.28 -3.87
N ALA A 57 5.36 65.32 -3.27
CA ALA A 57 5.54 64.99 -1.88
C ALA A 57 6.87 64.24 -1.65
N ALA A 58 7.25 63.31 -2.56
CA ALA A 58 8.48 62.55 -2.52
C ALA A 58 9.75 63.41 -2.56
N LYS A 59 9.78 64.44 -3.44
CA LYS A 59 10.88 65.44 -3.48
C LYS A 59 11.12 66.15 -2.16
N ARG A 60 10.13 66.18 -1.29
CA ARG A 60 10.23 66.75 0.07
C ARG A 60 10.41 65.69 1.15
N LYS A 61 10.91 64.50 0.77
CA LYS A 61 11.23 63.38 1.63
C LYS A 61 10.04 62.86 2.46
N PHE A 62 8.82 62.87 1.89
CA PHE A 62 7.66 62.27 2.51
C PHE A 62 7.62 60.77 2.20
N ALA A 63 8.13 59.92 3.10
CA ALA A 63 8.35 58.51 2.90
C ALA A 63 7.12 57.72 2.41
N PRO A 64 5.88 57.96 2.92
CA PRO A 64 4.71 57.28 2.39
C PRO A 64 4.44 57.57 0.90
N ALA A 65 4.71 58.82 0.44
CA ALA A 65 4.54 59.14 -0.97
C ALA A 65 5.63 58.54 -1.84
N MET A 66 6.86 58.43 -1.33
CA MET A 66 7.96 57.79 -2.03
C MET A 66 7.66 56.28 -2.21
N ASN A 67 7.19 55.61 -1.17
CA ASN A 67 6.78 54.21 -1.22
C ASN A 67 5.67 53.98 -2.27
N ASN A 68 4.60 54.80 -2.23
CA ASN A 68 3.48 54.66 -3.17
C ASN A 68 3.85 55.08 -4.60
N LEU A 69 4.80 55.97 -4.77
CA LEU A 69 5.38 56.28 -6.08
C LEU A 69 6.15 55.09 -6.63
N GLY A 70 6.93 54.40 -5.78
CA GLY A 70 7.60 53.14 -6.14
C GLY A 70 6.63 52.07 -6.61
N LEU A 71 5.51 51.85 -5.88
CA LEU A 71 4.46 50.91 -6.29
C LEU A 71 3.81 51.31 -7.64
N LEU A 72 3.50 52.57 -7.82
CA LEU A 72 2.90 53.08 -9.06
C LEU A 72 3.82 52.92 -10.28
N LEU A 73 5.12 53.16 -10.10
CA LEU A 73 6.14 53.02 -11.15
C LEU A 73 6.50 51.56 -11.45
N GLY A 74 6.41 50.68 -10.45
CA GLY A 74 6.68 49.27 -10.58
C GLY A 74 5.54 48.48 -11.21
N GLY A 75 4.31 49.02 -11.21
CA GLY A 75 3.13 48.41 -11.80
C GLY A 75 2.81 48.92 -13.21
N ASP A 76 1.77 48.36 -13.84
CA ASP A 76 1.36 48.64 -15.22
C ASP A 76 0.48 49.86 -15.38
N ALA A 77 0.09 50.52 -14.29
CA ALA A 77 -0.87 51.62 -14.29
C ALA A 77 -0.44 52.84 -15.15
N LEU A 78 0.86 53.01 -15.37
CA LEU A 78 1.45 54.05 -16.22
C LEU A 78 1.83 53.55 -17.62
N GLY A 79 1.53 52.28 -17.95
CA GLY A 79 1.79 51.63 -19.24
C GLY A 79 2.99 50.70 -19.20
N LYS A 80 4.21 51.21 -19.00
CA LYS A 80 5.40 50.34 -18.83
C LYS A 80 5.97 50.50 -17.42
N PRO A 81 6.17 49.37 -16.69
CA PRO A 81 6.86 49.40 -15.41
C PRO A 81 8.28 49.95 -15.53
N ASN A 82 8.67 50.78 -14.56
CA ASN A 82 10.03 51.29 -14.43
C ASN A 82 10.67 50.73 -13.12
N ALA A 83 11.13 49.47 -13.19
CA ALA A 83 11.67 48.78 -12.06
C ALA A 83 12.84 49.53 -11.38
N LYS A 84 13.74 50.10 -12.16
CA LYS A 84 14.89 50.86 -11.62
C LYS A 84 14.48 52.11 -10.84
N GLU A 85 13.50 52.84 -11.33
CA GLU A 85 13.02 54.02 -10.63
C GLU A 85 12.16 53.67 -9.43
N ALA A 86 11.38 52.60 -9.52
CA ALA A 86 10.62 52.04 -8.39
C ALA A 86 11.56 51.64 -7.25
N GLU A 87 12.62 50.86 -7.54
CA GLU A 87 13.64 50.48 -6.57
C GLU A 87 14.27 51.70 -5.89
N LYS A 88 14.65 52.71 -6.66
CA LYS A 88 15.21 53.94 -6.12
C LYS A 88 14.28 54.57 -5.07
N TRP A 89 13.00 54.72 -5.39
CA TRP A 89 12.04 55.35 -4.47
C TRP A 89 11.75 54.47 -3.25
N PHE A 90 11.72 53.14 -3.38
CA PHE A 90 11.62 52.24 -2.25
C PHE A 90 12.85 52.37 -1.32
N ARG A 91 14.07 52.43 -1.87
CA ARG A 91 15.31 52.61 -1.09
C ARG A 91 15.28 53.92 -0.32
N GLU A 92 14.99 55.02 -0.98
CA GLU A 92 14.92 56.32 -0.34
C GLU A 92 13.84 56.41 0.74
N ALA A 93 12.68 55.76 0.55
CA ALA A 93 11.64 55.68 1.57
C ALA A 93 12.03 54.75 2.75
N ALA A 94 12.72 53.66 2.47
CA ALA A 94 13.23 52.76 3.50
C ALA A 94 14.32 53.41 4.35
N GLU A 95 15.24 54.19 3.75
CA GLU A 95 16.24 54.96 4.47
C GLU A 95 15.63 55.99 5.45
N LEU A 96 14.40 56.43 5.18
CA LEU A 96 13.62 57.28 6.10
C LEU A 96 12.84 56.45 7.15
N GLY A 97 13.08 55.16 7.25
CA GLY A 97 12.51 54.26 8.27
C GLY A 97 11.08 53.82 7.97
N ASN A 98 10.61 53.89 6.72
CA ASN A 98 9.24 53.43 6.42
C ASN A 98 9.17 51.92 6.31
N ALA A 99 8.44 51.27 7.22
CA ALA A 99 8.28 49.82 7.28
C ALA A 99 7.74 49.20 5.98
N GLN A 100 6.71 49.81 5.42
CA GLN A 100 6.10 49.35 4.17
C GLN A 100 7.07 49.43 2.99
N ALA A 101 7.93 50.48 2.97
CA ALA A 101 8.95 50.62 1.94
C ALA A 101 10.06 49.57 2.07
N HIS A 102 10.46 49.23 3.29
CA HIS A 102 11.37 48.12 3.51
C HIS A 102 10.78 46.79 2.97
N TYR A 103 9.53 46.51 3.28
CA TYR A 103 8.86 45.30 2.78
C TYR A 103 8.72 45.32 1.25
N ASN A 104 8.24 46.42 0.67
CA ASN A 104 8.07 46.53 -0.77
C ASN A 104 9.40 46.46 -1.52
N LEU A 105 10.48 47.03 -0.96
CA LEU A 105 11.83 46.87 -1.50
C LEU A 105 12.29 45.43 -1.50
N ALA A 106 12.06 44.70 -0.40
CA ALA A 106 12.40 43.30 -0.32
C ALA A 106 11.64 42.46 -1.37
N GLN A 107 10.34 42.70 -1.53
CA GLN A 107 9.52 42.03 -2.56
C GLN A 107 10.00 42.39 -3.98
N HIS A 108 10.31 43.66 -4.22
CA HIS A 108 10.83 44.13 -5.50
C HIS A 108 12.17 43.47 -5.86
N LEU A 109 13.09 43.40 -4.89
CA LEU A 109 14.38 42.72 -5.05
C LEU A 109 14.20 41.23 -5.29
N ALA A 110 13.29 40.59 -4.59
CA ALA A 110 12.99 39.17 -4.79
C ALA A 110 12.46 38.88 -6.20
N ALA A 111 11.61 39.72 -6.73
CA ALA A 111 11.08 39.62 -8.09
C ALA A 111 12.10 39.89 -9.22
N HIS A 112 13.26 40.46 -8.88
CA HIS A 112 14.31 40.82 -9.83
C HIS A 112 15.67 40.22 -9.49
N ASP A 113 15.68 39.05 -8.88
CA ASP A 113 16.88 38.27 -8.54
C ASP A 113 17.91 39.02 -7.68
N GLY A 114 17.42 39.91 -6.80
CA GLY A 114 18.25 40.64 -5.86
C GLY A 114 18.95 39.76 -4.84
N PRO A 115 20.04 40.26 -4.19
CA PRO A 115 20.81 39.48 -3.24
C PRO A 115 19.96 39.00 -2.04
N PRO A 116 19.89 37.68 -1.74
CA PRO A 116 19.04 37.14 -0.67
C PRO A 116 19.28 37.81 0.70
N LYS A 117 20.53 38.10 1.03
CA LYS A 117 20.90 38.78 2.28
C LYS A 117 20.25 40.18 2.40
N VAL A 118 20.24 40.96 1.32
CA VAL A 118 19.64 42.31 1.31
C VAL A 118 18.11 42.21 1.44
N ILE A 119 17.50 41.21 0.78
CA ILE A 119 16.07 40.89 0.91
C ILE A 119 15.73 40.61 2.36
N PHE A 120 16.48 39.69 3.00
CA PHE A 120 16.27 39.34 4.41
C PHE A 120 16.42 40.58 5.32
N GLU A 121 17.48 41.38 5.19
CA GLU A 121 17.71 42.56 6.02
C GLU A 121 16.56 43.57 5.92
N HIS A 122 16.00 43.77 4.74
CA HIS A 122 14.85 44.67 4.55
C HIS A 122 13.54 44.07 5.08
N CYS A 123 13.30 42.77 4.89
CA CYS A 123 12.18 42.07 5.52
C CYS A 123 12.24 42.20 7.04
N LEU A 124 13.43 41.97 7.64
CA LEU A 124 13.62 42.03 9.08
C LEU A 124 13.33 43.44 9.63
N LYS A 125 13.87 44.51 9.01
CA LYS A 125 13.57 45.89 9.39
C LYS A 125 12.09 46.25 9.32
N ALA A 126 11.34 45.68 8.39
CA ALA A 126 9.91 45.86 8.29
C ALA A 126 9.16 45.06 9.40
N ALA A 127 9.62 43.84 9.69
CA ALA A 127 9.04 42.96 10.69
C ALA A 127 9.25 43.51 12.12
N GLU A 128 10.42 44.10 12.40
CA GLU A 128 10.73 44.75 13.66
C GLU A 128 9.84 45.99 13.93
N GLN A 129 9.25 46.58 12.89
CA GLN A 129 8.25 47.64 12.96
C GLN A 129 6.80 47.08 12.97
N ASP A 130 6.63 45.83 13.35
CA ASP A 130 5.36 45.16 13.53
C ASP A 130 4.49 44.98 12.28
N LEU A 131 5.13 44.95 11.09
CA LEU A 131 4.41 44.70 9.84
C LEU A 131 4.16 43.17 9.71
N ALA A 132 2.90 42.73 9.85
CA ALA A 132 2.51 41.32 9.90
C ALA A 132 3.00 40.49 8.70
N PHE A 133 2.85 41.01 7.48
CA PHE A 133 3.33 40.30 6.28
C PHE A 133 4.85 40.17 6.24
N ALA A 134 5.58 41.14 6.76
CA ALA A 134 7.03 41.07 6.88
C ALA A 134 7.46 40.06 7.94
N GLN A 135 6.75 40.01 9.07
CA GLN A 135 6.98 39.00 10.11
C GLN A 135 6.78 37.58 9.56
N ALA A 136 5.71 37.33 8.80
CA ALA A 136 5.47 36.04 8.15
C ALA A 136 6.63 35.70 7.18
N GLN A 137 7.06 36.66 6.36
CA GLN A 137 8.14 36.45 5.41
C GLN A 137 9.48 36.19 6.09
N VAL A 138 9.83 36.93 7.16
CA VAL A 138 11.05 36.70 7.95
C VAL A 138 11.04 35.30 8.58
N GLY A 139 9.91 34.85 9.11
CA GLY A 139 9.77 33.50 9.62
C GLY A 139 10.09 32.44 8.57
N LEU A 140 9.58 32.60 7.33
CA LEU A 140 9.88 31.68 6.23
C LEU A 140 11.36 31.75 5.80
N LEU A 141 11.94 32.95 5.74
CA LEU A 141 13.36 33.14 5.37
C LEU A 141 14.29 32.48 6.39
N TYR A 142 14.01 32.56 7.70
CA TYR A 142 14.76 31.84 8.74
C TYR A 142 14.60 30.33 8.60
N ARG A 143 13.39 29.85 8.30
CA ARG A 143 13.13 28.42 8.13
C ARG A 143 13.89 27.82 6.94
N GLU A 144 13.97 28.57 5.84
CA GLU A 144 14.62 28.13 4.59
C GLU A 144 16.11 28.45 4.50
N GLY A 145 16.64 29.29 5.40
CA GLY A 145 18.03 29.76 5.33
C GLY A 145 18.29 30.70 4.14
N LYS A 146 17.27 31.40 3.67
CA LYS A 146 17.39 32.32 2.51
C LYS A 146 17.86 33.70 2.95
N GLY A 147 19.12 34.01 2.66
CA GLY A 147 19.74 35.30 3.03
C GLY A 147 20.17 35.36 4.50
N THR A 148 19.99 34.34 5.25
CA THR A 148 20.39 34.13 6.65
C THR A 148 20.72 32.67 6.88
N GLU A 149 21.28 32.31 8.05
CA GLU A 149 21.39 30.93 8.46
C GLU A 149 20.02 30.36 8.84
N ILE A 150 19.85 29.03 8.65
CA ILE A 150 18.62 28.35 9.09
C ILE A 150 18.50 28.51 10.62
N ASN A 151 17.36 29.03 11.07
CA ASN A 151 17.06 29.18 12.48
C ASN A 151 15.55 28.91 12.71
N ALA A 152 15.24 27.68 13.03
CA ALA A 152 13.86 27.25 13.20
C ALA A 152 13.17 27.88 14.45
N GLU A 153 13.94 28.20 15.51
CA GLU A 153 13.40 28.87 16.70
C GLU A 153 12.94 30.29 16.35
N SER A 154 13.81 31.07 15.70
CA SER A 154 13.45 32.41 15.20
C SER A 154 12.30 32.37 14.19
N ALA A 155 12.27 31.36 13.32
CA ALA A 155 11.18 31.16 12.37
C ALA A 155 9.83 31.00 13.10
N ARG A 156 9.79 30.13 14.13
CA ARG A 156 8.60 29.88 14.93
C ARG A 156 8.15 31.15 15.68
N GLU A 157 9.09 31.92 16.23
CA GLU A 157 8.79 33.17 16.92
C GLU A 157 8.15 34.21 15.96
N TRP A 158 8.77 34.43 14.80
CA TRP A 158 8.26 35.43 13.85
C TRP A 158 6.94 35.00 13.19
N LEU A 159 6.75 33.72 12.89
CA LEU A 159 5.48 33.20 12.41
C LEU A 159 4.40 33.32 13.51
N GLY A 160 4.74 33.12 14.78
CA GLY A 160 3.84 33.35 15.91
C GLY A 160 3.35 34.79 16.00
N LYS A 161 4.25 35.78 15.84
CA LYS A 161 3.89 37.21 15.79
C LYS A 161 2.96 37.52 14.62
N ALA A 162 3.24 36.98 13.45
CA ALA A 162 2.41 37.18 12.26
C ALA A 162 1.03 36.50 12.39
N ALA A 163 0.98 35.30 12.96
CA ALA A 163 -0.26 34.57 13.24
C ALA A 163 -1.14 35.33 14.23
N ALA A 164 -0.55 35.86 15.30
CA ALA A 164 -1.27 36.71 16.27
C ALA A 164 -1.90 37.95 15.63
N GLN A 165 -1.36 38.43 14.50
CA GLN A 165 -1.94 39.51 13.68
C GLN A 165 -2.92 39.00 12.61
N GLY A 166 -3.23 37.69 12.61
CA GLY A 166 -4.25 37.09 11.77
C GLY A 166 -3.81 36.70 10.35
N ILE A 167 -2.50 36.60 10.09
CA ILE A 167 -1.99 36.16 8.78
C ILE A 167 -2.22 34.65 8.62
N THR A 168 -3.04 34.27 7.65
CA THR A 168 -3.47 32.88 7.40
C THR A 168 -2.30 31.95 7.11
N GLU A 169 -1.39 32.36 6.23
CA GLU A 169 -0.19 31.61 5.87
C GLU A 169 0.75 31.42 7.08
N ALA A 170 0.79 32.40 8.00
CA ALA A 170 1.57 32.28 9.22
C ALA A 170 0.97 31.25 10.18
N HIS A 171 -0.36 31.24 10.34
CA HIS A 171 -1.05 30.17 11.09
C HIS A 171 -0.72 28.79 10.53
N TYR A 172 -0.83 28.59 9.22
CA TYR A 172 -0.55 27.31 8.57
C TYR A 172 0.90 26.84 8.78
N ASN A 173 1.87 27.74 8.55
CA ASN A 173 3.29 27.39 8.69
C ASN A 173 3.68 27.16 10.15
N LEU A 174 3.16 27.98 11.08
CA LEU A 174 3.35 27.78 12.52
C LEU A 174 2.76 26.45 12.98
N ALA A 175 1.57 26.10 12.51
CA ALA A 175 0.92 24.82 12.82
C ALA A 175 1.78 23.62 12.42
N ARG A 176 2.39 23.67 11.23
CA ARG A 176 3.33 22.63 10.79
C ARG A 176 4.54 22.53 11.70
N MET A 177 5.17 23.67 12.03
CA MET A 177 6.34 23.69 12.92
C MET A 177 6.00 23.19 14.33
N LEU A 178 4.84 23.54 14.85
CA LEU A 178 4.35 23.06 16.15
C LEU A 178 4.09 21.56 16.15
N ARG A 179 3.43 21.05 15.12
CA ARG A 179 3.15 19.62 14.97
C ARG A 179 4.45 18.79 14.88
N ASP A 180 5.39 19.25 14.08
CA ASP A 180 6.60 18.49 13.73
C ASP A 180 7.75 18.73 14.76
N GLY A 181 7.58 19.65 15.73
CA GLY A 181 8.62 20.02 16.70
C GLY A 181 9.76 20.83 16.08
N GLU A 182 9.52 21.50 14.95
CA GLU A 182 10.52 22.33 14.28
C GLU A 182 10.69 23.65 15.07
N GLY A 183 11.89 23.90 15.57
CA GLY A 183 12.23 25.12 16.33
C GLY A 183 11.77 25.10 17.80
N GLY A 184 11.56 23.92 18.38
CA GLY A 184 11.21 23.72 19.79
C GLY A 184 10.48 22.40 20.03
N GLU A 185 9.98 22.19 21.23
CA GLU A 185 9.19 21.00 21.50
C GLU A 185 7.93 20.93 20.62
N ALA A 186 7.59 19.70 20.19
CA ALA A 186 6.38 19.46 19.45
C ALA A 186 5.16 19.76 20.32
N ASN A 187 4.22 20.50 19.79
CA ASN A 187 2.93 20.79 20.41
C ASN A 187 1.81 20.64 19.37
N ALA A 188 1.37 19.41 19.20
CA ALA A 188 0.34 19.10 18.22
C ALA A 188 -1.02 19.74 18.57
N ALA A 189 -1.30 20.00 19.85
CA ALA A 189 -2.56 20.64 20.26
C ALA A 189 -2.63 22.08 19.77
N ASP A 190 -1.60 22.88 20.03
CA ASP A 190 -1.52 24.24 19.49
C ASP A 190 -1.44 24.24 17.96
N GLY A 191 -0.71 23.25 17.39
CA GLY A 191 -0.67 23.05 15.94
C GLY A 191 -2.05 22.87 15.33
N ARG A 192 -2.89 22.03 15.96
CA ARG A 192 -4.27 21.78 15.52
C ARG A 192 -5.14 23.04 15.59
N GLU A 193 -4.97 23.88 16.62
CA GLU A 193 -5.68 25.14 16.73
C GLU A 193 -5.27 26.13 15.61
N HIS A 194 -3.98 26.26 15.36
CA HIS A 194 -3.49 27.11 14.27
C HIS A 194 -3.91 26.61 12.88
N PHE A 195 -3.98 25.27 12.64
CA PHE A 195 -4.58 24.75 11.41
C PHE A 195 -6.06 25.10 11.31
N ARG A 196 -6.82 25.07 12.44
CA ARG A 196 -8.23 25.46 12.46
C ARG A 196 -8.41 26.90 12.05
N GLU A 197 -7.65 27.81 12.63
CA GLU A 197 -7.69 29.25 12.27
C GLU A 197 -7.43 29.49 10.77
N ALA A 198 -6.48 28.77 10.18
CA ALA A 198 -6.19 28.87 8.75
C ALA A 198 -7.28 28.22 7.88
N ALA A 199 -7.84 27.09 8.34
CA ALA A 199 -8.88 26.33 7.63
C ALA A 199 -10.21 27.11 7.58
N GLU A 200 -10.60 27.75 8.69
CA GLU A 200 -11.79 28.60 8.79
C GLU A 200 -11.71 29.84 7.87
N LYS A 201 -10.49 30.30 7.61
CA LYS A 201 -10.23 31.35 6.60
C LYS A 201 -10.20 30.85 5.17
N GLY A 202 -10.54 29.56 4.93
CA GLY A 202 -10.65 28.96 3.61
C GLY A 202 -9.33 28.44 3.01
N MET A 203 -8.27 28.30 3.80
CA MET A 203 -7.03 27.73 3.30
C MET A 203 -7.14 26.22 3.10
N VAL A 204 -7.26 25.77 1.86
CA VAL A 204 -7.53 24.36 1.51
C VAL A 204 -6.49 23.39 2.08
N SER A 205 -5.21 23.77 2.03
CA SER A 205 -4.13 22.95 2.63
C SER A 205 -4.25 22.82 4.14
N ALA A 206 -4.78 23.85 4.82
CA ALA A 206 -5.03 23.81 6.26
C ALA A 206 -6.27 22.96 6.58
N GLN A 207 -7.33 23.03 5.77
CA GLN A 207 -8.51 22.17 5.87
C GLN A 207 -8.11 20.69 5.78
N PHE A 208 -7.28 20.34 4.80
CA PHE A 208 -6.76 18.98 4.65
C PHE A 208 -5.92 18.54 5.85
N ALA A 209 -4.95 19.37 6.27
CA ALA A 209 -4.09 19.05 7.41
C ALA A 209 -4.88 18.90 8.72
N LEU A 210 -5.88 19.76 8.95
CA LEU A 210 -6.78 19.69 10.10
C LEU A 210 -7.61 18.40 10.08
N ALA A 211 -8.12 18.01 8.90
CA ALA A 211 -8.85 16.77 8.73
C ALA A 211 -7.99 15.54 9.08
N GLU A 212 -6.72 15.52 8.66
CA GLU A 212 -5.78 14.46 9.03
C GLU A 212 -5.53 14.41 10.55
N MET A 213 -5.40 15.57 11.19
CA MET A 213 -5.21 15.63 12.65
C MET A 213 -6.44 15.11 13.41
N PHE A 214 -7.64 15.39 12.95
CA PHE A 214 -8.86 14.81 13.52
C PHE A 214 -8.94 13.30 13.30
N ALA A 215 -8.54 12.82 12.12
CA ALA A 215 -8.58 11.42 11.76
C ALA A 215 -7.60 10.52 12.54
N ASN A 216 -6.47 11.07 12.96
CA ASN A 216 -5.44 10.31 13.69
C ASN A 216 -5.28 10.73 15.17
N GLY A 217 -6.14 11.61 15.66
CA GLY A 217 -6.09 12.09 17.05
C GLY A 217 -4.88 12.98 17.37
N ALA A 218 -4.17 13.50 16.38
CA ALA A 218 -3.03 14.36 16.62
C ALA A 218 -3.46 15.69 17.26
N GLY A 219 -2.92 15.99 18.44
CA GLY A 219 -3.25 17.21 19.18
C GLY A 219 -4.59 17.18 19.90
N GLY A 220 -5.17 16.00 20.13
CA GLY A 220 -6.43 15.80 20.86
C GLY A 220 -7.04 14.44 20.54
N ASP A 221 -8.30 14.25 20.88
CA ASP A 221 -9.00 13.01 20.58
C ASP A 221 -9.23 12.85 19.07
N GLU A 222 -9.28 11.58 18.64
CA GLU A 222 -9.71 11.21 17.29
C GLU A 222 -11.20 11.56 17.11
N ASP A 223 -11.51 12.22 16.00
CA ASP A 223 -12.88 12.59 15.63
C ASP A 223 -13.08 12.40 14.13
N GLU A 224 -13.51 11.21 13.75
CA GLU A 224 -13.75 10.86 12.34
C GLU A 224 -14.90 11.69 11.73
N ALA A 225 -15.87 12.16 12.52
CA ALA A 225 -16.95 13.00 11.99
C ALA A 225 -16.44 14.40 11.63
N ALA A 226 -15.63 15.01 12.49
CA ALA A 226 -14.95 16.28 12.19
C ALA A 226 -13.95 16.11 11.02
N ALA A 227 -13.21 14.99 10.96
CA ALA A 227 -12.33 14.70 9.85
C ALA A 227 -13.07 14.67 8.51
N VAL A 228 -14.23 14.01 8.44
CA VAL A 228 -15.07 13.96 7.23
C VAL A 228 -15.53 15.35 6.81
N GLN A 229 -15.93 16.21 7.75
CA GLN A 229 -16.36 17.58 7.44
C GLN A 229 -15.22 18.36 6.78
N TRP A 230 -14.03 18.37 7.37
CA TRP A 230 -12.90 19.11 6.85
C TRP A 230 -12.32 18.49 5.57
N PHE A 231 -12.34 17.15 5.42
CA PHE A 231 -12.01 16.54 4.14
C PHE A 231 -12.99 16.95 3.04
N ARG A 232 -14.30 17.07 3.36
CA ARG A 232 -15.31 17.50 2.39
C ARG A 232 -15.08 18.93 1.95
N GLU A 233 -14.83 19.84 2.89
CA GLU A 233 -14.49 21.23 2.56
C GLU A 233 -13.28 21.33 1.62
N ALA A 234 -12.19 20.62 1.94
CA ALA A 234 -11.00 20.60 1.08
C ALA A 234 -11.28 19.93 -0.28
N ALA A 235 -12.08 18.86 -0.31
CA ALA A 235 -12.43 18.11 -1.52
C ALA A 235 -13.28 18.93 -2.49
N GLU A 236 -14.24 19.70 -1.97
CA GLU A 236 -15.09 20.61 -2.75
C GLU A 236 -14.28 21.74 -3.41
N HIS A 237 -13.18 22.15 -2.77
CA HIS A 237 -12.20 23.09 -3.32
C HIS A 237 -11.12 22.43 -4.21
N GLY A 238 -11.33 21.16 -4.58
CA GLY A 238 -10.49 20.47 -5.57
C GLY A 238 -9.23 19.80 -5.03
N HIS A 239 -9.04 19.67 -3.72
CA HIS A 239 -7.85 19.02 -3.17
C HIS A 239 -7.89 17.50 -3.38
N ALA A 240 -7.09 16.97 -4.31
CA ALA A 240 -7.16 15.57 -4.75
C ALA A 240 -6.97 14.55 -3.62
N ALA A 241 -6.01 14.78 -2.70
CA ALA A 241 -5.80 13.88 -1.57
C ALA A 241 -7.00 13.92 -0.59
N ALA A 242 -7.63 15.08 -0.40
CA ALA A 242 -8.85 15.18 0.43
C ALA A 242 -10.03 14.45 -0.22
N GLN A 243 -10.19 14.53 -1.54
CA GLN A 243 -11.19 13.77 -2.29
C GLN A 243 -11.00 12.27 -2.11
N ASN A 244 -9.76 11.76 -2.23
CA ASN A 244 -9.46 10.36 -1.96
C ASN A 244 -9.78 9.96 -0.51
N ASN A 245 -9.37 10.77 0.46
CA ASN A 245 -9.58 10.46 1.87
C ASN A 245 -11.04 10.54 2.29
N LEU A 246 -11.81 11.47 1.72
CA LEU A 246 -13.27 11.54 1.87
C LEU A 246 -13.93 10.29 1.27
N ALA A 247 -13.51 9.90 0.07
CA ALA A 247 -14.02 8.71 -0.60
C ALA A 247 -13.80 7.43 0.21
N CYS A 248 -12.61 7.25 0.81
CA CYS A 248 -12.34 6.13 1.71
C CYS A 248 -13.34 6.08 2.87
N ARG A 249 -13.58 7.21 3.53
CA ARG A 249 -14.50 7.30 4.68
C ARG A 249 -15.95 7.07 4.29
N LEU A 250 -16.39 7.62 3.18
CA LEU A 250 -17.72 7.36 2.61
C LEU A 250 -17.91 5.89 2.22
N PHE A 251 -16.86 5.26 1.70
CA PHE A 251 -16.92 3.86 1.29
C PHE A 251 -17.04 2.92 2.50
N GLU A 252 -16.26 3.18 3.55
CA GLU A 252 -16.18 2.37 4.77
C GLU A 252 -17.23 2.75 5.82
N GLY A 253 -17.81 3.94 5.74
CA GLY A 253 -18.76 4.45 6.74
C GLY A 253 -18.06 4.94 8.01
N ARG A 254 -16.82 5.45 7.91
CA ARG A 254 -16.08 6.01 9.06
C ARG A 254 -16.43 7.49 9.26
N GLY A 255 -16.95 7.83 10.44
CA GLY A 255 -17.37 9.20 10.78
C GLY A 255 -18.59 9.71 10.00
N VAL A 256 -19.12 8.91 9.08
CA VAL A 256 -20.27 9.22 8.23
C VAL A 256 -21.00 7.93 7.85
N LYS A 257 -22.28 8.02 7.53
CA LYS A 257 -23.01 6.87 6.98
C LYS A 257 -22.39 6.45 5.63
N ALA A 258 -22.12 5.15 5.47
CA ALA A 258 -21.56 4.62 4.23
C ALA A 258 -22.41 5.02 3.00
N ASN A 259 -21.72 5.52 1.97
CA ASN A 259 -22.29 5.93 0.69
C ASN A 259 -21.32 5.58 -0.43
N LYS A 260 -21.34 4.33 -0.88
CA LYS A 260 -20.44 3.83 -1.92
C LYS A 260 -20.56 4.57 -3.27
N PRO A 261 -21.76 4.90 -3.79
CA PRO A 261 -21.86 5.68 -5.01
C PRO A 261 -21.14 7.03 -4.92
N GLU A 262 -21.39 7.82 -3.87
CA GLU A 262 -20.71 9.12 -3.66
C GLU A 262 -19.20 8.95 -3.50
N ALA A 263 -18.77 7.89 -2.81
CA ALA A 263 -17.35 7.57 -2.68
C ALA A 263 -16.67 7.37 -4.04
N MET A 264 -17.32 6.64 -4.95
CA MET A 264 -16.78 6.40 -6.30
C MET A 264 -16.69 7.69 -7.13
N GLU A 265 -17.63 8.62 -6.97
CA GLU A 265 -17.56 9.93 -7.63
C GLU A 265 -16.35 10.74 -7.13
N TRP A 266 -16.08 10.70 -5.82
CA TRP A 266 -14.92 11.39 -5.26
C TRP A 266 -13.60 10.73 -5.63
N TYR A 267 -13.54 9.37 -5.65
CA TYR A 267 -12.36 8.67 -6.17
C TYR A 267 -12.09 9.04 -7.63
N LEU A 268 -13.14 9.11 -8.47
CA LEU A 268 -13.00 9.48 -9.88
C LEU A 268 -12.42 10.89 -10.02
N LYS A 269 -12.98 11.88 -9.31
CA LYS A 269 -12.48 13.26 -9.34
C LYS A 269 -11.01 13.35 -8.92
N ALA A 270 -10.61 12.60 -7.91
CA ALA A 270 -9.22 12.56 -7.45
C ALA A 270 -8.31 11.84 -8.47
N ALA A 271 -8.77 10.73 -9.06
CA ALA A 271 -8.03 9.96 -10.04
C ALA A 271 -7.79 10.74 -11.34
N GLU A 272 -8.75 11.57 -11.77
CA GLU A 272 -8.63 12.49 -12.91
C GLU A 272 -7.62 13.63 -12.66
N GLN A 273 -7.26 13.88 -11.41
CA GLN A 273 -6.19 14.81 -11.01
C GLN A 273 -4.86 14.09 -10.75
N ASP A 274 -4.65 12.92 -11.32
CA ASP A 274 -3.44 12.10 -11.18
C ASP A 274 -3.09 11.70 -9.72
N CYS A 275 -4.10 11.65 -8.83
CA CYS A 275 -3.92 11.11 -7.48
C CYS A 275 -3.75 9.59 -7.56
N ILE A 276 -2.52 9.11 -7.45
CA ILE A 276 -2.15 7.68 -7.59
C ILE A 276 -2.96 6.81 -6.63
N ALA A 277 -3.12 7.22 -5.37
CA ALA A 277 -3.91 6.48 -4.39
C ALA A 277 -5.38 6.35 -4.81
N ALA A 278 -5.95 7.41 -5.41
CA ALA A 278 -7.33 7.37 -5.90
C ALA A 278 -7.46 6.49 -7.15
N GLN A 279 -6.50 6.55 -8.08
CA GLN A 279 -6.45 5.66 -9.25
C GLN A 279 -6.43 4.19 -8.81
N PHE A 280 -5.58 3.85 -7.83
CA PHE A 280 -5.51 2.52 -7.26
C PHE A 280 -6.82 2.10 -6.59
N ASN A 281 -7.37 2.93 -5.68
CA ASN A 281 -8.59 2.62 -4.96
C ASN A 281 -9.79 2.45 -5.92
N LEU A 282 -9.96 3.38 -6.86
CA LEU A 282 -11.00 3.31 -7.88
C LEU A 282 -10.87 2.03 -8.73
N GLY A 283 -9.67 1.75 -9.25
CA GLY A 283 -9.41 0.55 -10.03
C GLY A 283 -9.68 -0.73 -9.27
N ARG A 284 -9.28 -0.80 -8.00
CA ARG A 284 -9.50 -1.95 -7.11
C ARG A 284 -10.98 -2.20 -6.83
N HIS A 285 -11.76 -1.17 -6.53
CA HIS A 285 -13.19 -1.30 -6.25
C HIS A 285 -14.00 -1.68 -7.50
N LEU A 286 -13.66 -1.11 -8.65
CA LEU A 286 -14.25 -1.49 -9.94
C LEU A 286 -13.92 -2.94 -10.30
N LEU A 287 -12.68 -3.40 -10.07
CA LEU A 287 -12.26 -4.78 -10.34
C LEU A 287 -13.05 -5.79 -9.50
N LYS A 288 -13.36 -5.45 -8.26
CA LYS A 288 -14.18 -6.31 -7.37
C LYS A 288 -15.67 -6.30 -7.69
N GLY A 289 -16.13 -5.46 -8.61
CA GLY A 289 -17.55 -5.32 -8.95
C GLY A 289 -18.41 -4.79 -7.80
N GLU A 290 -17.81 -4.03 -6.89
CA GLU A 290 -18.51 -3.55 -5.67
C GLU A 290 -19.53 -2.46 -5.95
N VAL A 291 -19.51 -1.86 -7.16
CA VAL A 291 -20.38 -0.72 -7.52
C VAL A 291 -21.02 -0.83 -8.91
N ASP A 292 -20.41 -1.50 -9.90
CA ASP A 292 -21.00 -1.62 -11.24
C ASP A 292 -20.49 -2.85 -12.01
N LYS A 293 -21.35 -3.48 -12.82
CA LYS A 293 -21.02 -4.70 -13.59
C LYS A 293 -20.22 -4.43 -14.88
N GLU A 294 -20.18 -3.19 -15.37
CA GLU A 294 -19.47 -2.80 -16.59
C GLU A 294 -18.01 -2.35 -16.34
N GLY A 295 -17.57 -2.42 -15.08
CA GLY A 295 -16.33 -1.83 -14.60
C GLY A 295 -15.01 -2.48 -15.02
N SER A 296 -14.99 -3.64 -15.70
CA SER A 296 -13.74 -4.35 -15.96
C SER A 296 -12.75 -3.59 -16.87
N VAL A 297 -13.22 -2.99 -17.95
CA VAL A 297 -12.34 -2.22 -18.86
C VAL A 297 -11.85 -0.93 -18.20
N THR A 298 -12.71 -0.28 -17.44
CA THR A 298 -12.38 0.98 -16.75
C THR A 298 -11.43 0.72 -15.58
N SER A 299 -11.56 -0.43 -14.86
CA SER A 299 -10.67 -0.81 -13.77
C SER A 299 -9.22 -1.01 -14.24
N PHE A 300 -9.03 -1.67 -15.40
CA PHE A 300 -7.70 -1.87 -15.99
C PHE A 300 -7.00 -0.54 -16.29
N LYS A 301 -7.74 0.44 -16.85
CA LYS A 301 -7.19 1.79 -17.12
C LYS A 301 -6.62 2.44 -15.85
N TRP A 302 -7.40 2.46 -14.77
CA TRP A 302 -7.00 3.14 -13.55
C TRP A 302 -5.86 2.40 -12.82
N LEU A 303 -5.92 1.06 -12.77
CA LEU A 303 -4.81 0.26 -12.23
C LEU A 303 -3.53 0.42 -13.05
N GLN A 304 -3.65 0.53 -14.38
CA GLN A 304 -2.51 0.74 -15.26
C GLN A 304 -1.86 2.11 -15.00
N LEU A 305 -2.65 3.19 -14.93
CA LEU A 305 -2.13 4.53 -14.62
C LEU A 305 -1.42 4.57 -13.27
N ALA A 306 -2.00 3.95 -12.24
CA ALA A 306 -1.36 3.85 -10.94
C ALA A 306 -0.05 3.03 -11.00
N ALA A 307 -0.04 1.91 -11.73
CA ALA A 307 1.15 1.08 -11.90
C ALA A 307 2.26 1.81 -12.68
N GLU A 308 1.93 2.52 -13.75
CA GLU A 308 2.87 3.35 -14.53
C GLU A 308 3.45 4.49 -13.69
N SER A 309 2.71 4.96 -12.69
CA SER A 309 3.17 5.95 -11.70
C SER A 309 3.95 5.31 -10.53
N GLY A 310 4.26 4.01 -10.59
CA GLY A 310 5.10 3.30 -9.62
C GLY A 310 4.36 2.68 -8.44
N HIS A 311 3.01 2.60 -8.46
CA HIS A 311 2.25 1.95 -7.39
C HIS A 311 2.32 0.42 -7.54
N ALA A 312 3.12 -0.23 -6.69
CA ALA A 312 3.44 -1.65 -6.80
C ALA A 312 2.21 -2.57 -6.63
N GLU A 313 1.34 -2.30 -5.65
CA GLU A 313 0.13 -3.10 -5.47
C GLU A 313 -0.85 -2.96 -6.66
N ALA A 314 -0.89 -1.78 -7.32
CA ALA A 314 -1.70 -1.61 -8.54
C ALA A 314 -1.17 -2.49 -9.67
N ALA A 315 0.14 -2.54 -9.85
CA ALA A 315 0.79 -3.42 -10.81
C ALA A 315 0.47 -4.90 -10.52
N TYR A 316 0.53 -5.32 -9.25
CA TYR A 316 0.20 -6.68 -8.86
C TYR A 316 -1.26 -7.03 -9.17
N LEU A 317 -2.21 -6.18 -8.76
CA LEU A 317 -3.64 -6.42 -9.03
C LEU A 317 -3.93 -6.44 -10.54
N LEU A 318 -3.29 -5.55 -11.31
CA LEU A 318 -3.43 -5.52 -12.76
C LEU A 318 -2.89 -6.80 -13.39
N GLY A 319 -1.69 -7.24 -13.02
CA GLY A 319 -1.09 -8.49 -13.50
C GLY A 319 -1.99 -9.70 -13.24
N ARG A 320 -2.51 -9.83 -12.03
CA ARG A 320 -3.45 -10.90 -11.65
C ARG A 320 -4.77 -10.82 -12.42
N ALA A 321 -5.28 -9.60 -12.64
CA ALA A 321 -6.51 -9.41 -13.40
C ALA A 321 -6.33 -9.72 -14.90
N ILE A 322 -5.19 -9.41 -15.50
CA ILE A 322 -4.84 -9.78 -16.87
C ILE A 322 -4.76 -11.31 -17.01
N GLU A 323 -4.07 -11.98 -16.08
CA GLU A 323 -3.97 -13.44 -16.04
C GLU A 323 -5.34 -14.11 -16.06
N GLN A 324 -6.29 -13.60 -15.25
CA GLN A 324 -7.62 -14.19 -15.09
C GLN A 324 -8.59 -13.87 -16.23
N ASN A 325 -8.54 -12.65 -16.78
CA ASN A 325 -9.58 -12.16 -17.68
C ASN A 325 -9.16 -12.07 -19.15
N ARG A 326 -7.85 -11.84 -19.44
CA ARG A 326 -7.36 -11.66 -20.82
C ARG A 326 -6.56 -12.85 -21.32
N ASN A 327 -6.15 -13.75 -20.43
CA ASN A 327 -5.30 -14.91 -20.74
C ASN A 327 -4.04 -14.51 -21.54
N ASP A 328 -3.44 -13.36 -21.20
CA ASP A 328 -2.15 -12.91 -21.72
C ASP A 328 -1.07 -13.06 -20.64
N PRO A 329 -0.38 -14.22 -20.60
CA PRO A 329 0.60 -14.49 -19.57
C PRO A 329 1.84 -13.58 -19.64
N ASN A 330 2.19 -13.09 -20.85
CA ASN A 330 3.36 -12.23 -21.01
C ASN A 330 3.10 -10.83 -20.43
N GLU A 331 1.95 -10.25 -20.75
CA GLU A 331 1.53 -8.95 -20.18
C GLU A 331 1.34 -9.07 -18.66
N ALA A 332 0.69 -10.15 -18.19
CA ALA A 332 0.50 -10.41 -16.75
C ALA A 332 1.84 -10.50 -16.01
N HIS A 333 2.79 -11.29 -16.53
CA HIS A 333 4.11 -11.45 -15.93
C HIS A 333 4.87 -10.13 -15.84
N LYS A 334 4.79 -9.26 -16.87
CA LYS A 334 5.42 -7.94 -16.87
C LYS A 334 4.98 -7.10 -15.65
N PHE A 335 3.67 -7.00 -15.39
CA PHE A 335 3.15 -6.24 -14.26
C PHE A 335 3.42 -6.91 -12.92
N ILE A 336 3.36 -8.26 -12.84
CA ILE A 336 3.75 -9.02 -11.66
C ILE A 336 5.22 -8.77 -11.31
N LEU A 337 6.11 -8.76 -12.31
CA LEU A 337 7.54 -8.50 -12.12
C LEU A 337 7.78 -7.06 -11.64
N GLN A 338 7.11 -6.08 -12.25
CA GLN A 338 7.16 -4.68 -11.79
C GLN A 338 6.75 -4.54 -10.31
N ALA A 339 5.69 -5.23 -9.91
CA ALA A 339 5.23 -5.23 -8.52
C ALA A 339 6.22 -5.93 -7.57
N ALA A 340 6.84 -7.01 -8.03
CA ALA A 340 7.87 -7.74 -7.28
C ALA A 340 9.13 -6.88 -7.05
N GLU A 341 9.57 -6.15 -8.07
CA GLU A 341 10.64 -5.14 -8.00
C GLU A 341 10.27 -4.01 -7.04
N GLY A 342 8.99 -3.66 -6.94
CA GLY A 342 8.42 -2.71 -5.98
C GLY A 342 8.28 -3.24 -4.56
N GLY A 343 8.71 -4.48 -4.28
CA GLY A 343 8.77 -5.06 -2.93
C GLY A 343 7.47 -5.73 -2.44
N VAL A 344 6.48 -5.95 -3.30
CA VAL A 344 5.24 -6.65 -2.91
C VAL A 344 5.54 -8.15 -2.78
N ALA A 345 5.48 -8.70 -1.56
CA ALA A 345 5.85 -10.09 -1.28
C ALA A 345 5.03 -11.11 -2.07
N ASP A 346 3.72 -10.91 -2.20
CA ASP A 346 2.84 -11.77 -3.01
C ASP A 346 3.21 -11.72 -4.50
N ALA A 347 3.67 -10.57 -5.00
CA ALA A 347 4.15 -10.41 -6.37
C ALA A 347 5.51 -11.11 -6.56
N GLN A 348 6.41 -11.01 -5.59
CA GLN A 348 7.70 -11.73 -5.59
C GLN A 348 7.46 -13.24 -5.64
N PHE A 349 6.56 -13.75 -4.81
CA PHE A 349 6.15 -15.16 -4.85
C PHE A 349 5.55 -15.56 -6.20
N SER A 350 4.68 -14.72 -6.76
CA SER A 350 4.06 -14.98 -8.07
C SER A 350 5.08 -14.93 -9.21
N ALA A 351 6.01 -13.97 -9.20
CA ALA A 351 7.12 -13.89 -10.17
C ALA A 351 8.02 -15.14 -10.08
N ALA A 352 8.35 -15.59 -8.87
CA ALA A 352 9.10 -16.82 -8.65
C ALA A 352 8.39 -18.04 -9.26
N THR A 353 7.09 -18.17 -9.01
CA THR A 353 6.26 -19.25 -9.59
C THR A 353 6.21 -19.20 -11.11
N ASN A 354 6.15 -17.99 -11.67
CA ASN A 354 6.16 -17.78 -13.12
C ASN A 354 7.50 -18.22 -13.74
N PHE A 355 8.64 -17.86 -13.13
CA PHE A 355 9.96 -18.33 -13.58
C PHE A 355 10.15 -19.83 -13.40
N GLU A 356 9.59 -20.40 -12.32
CA GLU A 356 9.68 -21.85 -12.07
C GLU A 356 8.93 -22.68 -13.13
N LYS A 357 7.78 -22.17 -13.61
CA LYS A 357 6.89 -22.89 -14.55
C LYS A 357 7.00 -22.41 -16.00
N GLY A 358 7.74 -21.33 -16.26
CA GLY A 358 7.79 -20.70 -17.57
C GLY A 358 6.46 -20.02 -17.98
N PHE A 359 5.70 -19.49 -17.01
CA PHE A 359 4.43 -18.86 -17.28
C PHE A 359 4.62 -17.37 -17.60
N GLY A 360 4.34 -16.96 -18.84
CA GLY A 360 4.54 -15.59 -19.32
C GLY A 360 6.02 -15.16 -19.43
N CYS A 361 6.94 -16.08 -19.23
CA CYS A 361 8.38 -15.89 -19.36
C CYS A 361 9.07 -17.23 -19.67
N LYS A 362 10.36 -17.20 -19.98
CA LYS A 362 11.15 -18.42 -20.09
C LYS A 362 11.36 -19.03 -18.69
N GLU A 363 11.23 -20.36 -18.58
CA GLU A 363 11.57 -21.09 -17.37
C GLU A 363 13.02 -20.78 -16.95
N ASP A 364 13.20 -20.37 -15.69
CA ASP A 364 14.48 -20.04 -15.08
C ASP A 364 14.43 -20.35 -13.57
N PRO A 365 14.82 -21.58 -13.19
CA PRO A 365 14.79 -21.97 -11.77
C PRO A 365 15.74 -21.16 -10.87
N GLY A 366 16.81 -20.57 -11.41
CA GLY A 366 17.71 -19.69 -10.68
C GLY A 366 17.00 -18.41 -10.26
N LYS A 367 16.38 -17.72 -11.25
CA LYS A 367 15.56 -16.54 -10.95
C LYS A 367 14.36 -16.86 -10.03
N ALA A 368 13.76 -18.04 -10.19
CA ALA A 368 12.70 -18.47 -9.30
C ALA A 368 13.19 -18.53 -7.84
N ALA A 369 14.37 -19.11 -7.61
CA ALA A 369 14.96 -19.17 -6.27
C ALA A 369 15.28 -17.78 -5.72
N ASP A 370 15.82 -16.86 -6.52
CA ASP A 370 16.11 -15.49 -6.12
C ASP A 370 14.82 -14.77 -5.66
N TRP A 371 13.75 -14.85 -6.46
CA TRP A 371 12.48 -14.22 -6.12
C TRP A 371 11.78 -14.89 -4.92
N TYR A 372 11.87 -16.23 -4.80
CA TYR A 372 11.39 -16.90 -3.59
C TYR A 372 12.16 -16.46 -2.35
N ALA A 373 13.49 -16.24 -2.48
CA ALA A 373 14.30 -15.75 -1.35
C ALA A 373 13.86 -14.36 -0.90
N MET A 374 13.63 -13.43 -1.84
CA MET A 374 13.13 -12.10 -1.51
C MET A 374 11.75 -12.14 -0.82
N ALA A 375 10.83 -12.95 -1.34
CA ALA A 375 9.54 -13.14 -0.71
C ALA A 375 9.65 -13.81 0.69
N ALA A 376 10.58 -14.75 0.84
CA ALA A 376 10.86 -15.42 2.12
C ALA A 376 11.44 -14.45 3.16
N GLU A 377 12.32 -13.55 2.78
CA GLU A 377 12.84 -12.47 3.64
C GLU A 377 11.72 -11.55 4.13
N ALA A 378 10.70 -11.31 3.31
CA ALA A 378 9.48 -10.61 3.71
C ALA A 378 8.51 -11.48 4.55
N GLY A 379 8.87 -12.73 4.87
CA GLY A 379 8.08 -13.63 5.71
C GLY A 379 6.95 -14.38 4.97
N HIS A 380 6.95 -14.41 3.63
CA HIS A 380 5.90 -15.08 2.87
C HIS A 380 5.99 -16.62 3.03
N ALA A 381 5.04 -17.21 3.76
CA ALA A 381 5.06 -18.62 4.18
C ALA A 381 5.23 -19.63 3.02
N SER A 382 4.50 -19.42 1.91
CA SER A 382 4.60 -20.32 0.76
C SER A 382 5.93 -20.19 0.01
N ALA A 383 6.55 -19.00 0.04
CA ALA A 383 7.87 -18.79 -0.54
C ALA A 383 8.96 -19.52 0.27
N LEU A 384 8.89 -19.44 1.60
CA LEU A 384 9.75 -20.21 2.50
C LEU A 384 9.68 -21.71 2.21
N PHE A 385 8.45 -22.23 2.05
CA PHE A 385 8.24 -23.64 1.70
C PHE A 385 8.86 -23.98 0.34
N ASN A 386 8.55 -23.22 -0.71
CA ASN A 386 9.04 -23.51 -2.07
C ASN A 386 10.57 -23.37 -2.14
N LEU A 387 11.15 -22.37 -1.51
CA LEU A 387 12.60 -22.20 -1.44
C LEU A 387 13.27 -23.39 -0.73
N GLY A 388 12.70 -23.83 0.38
CA GLY A 388 13.15 -25.04 1.07
C GLY A 388 13.12 -26.27 0.17
N MET A 389 12.08 -26.41 -0.64
CA MET A 389 11.96 -27.51 -1.61
C MET A 389 12.99 -27.41 -2.76
N LEU A 390 13.29 -26.19 -3.24
CA LEU A 390 14.34 -25.97 -4.25
C LEU A 390 15.72 -26.38 -3.72
N TYR A 391 16.05 -26.04 -2.46
CA TYR A 391 17.30 -26.48 -1.81
C TYR A 391 17.36 -28.00 -1.62
N LEU A 392 16.22 -28.67 -1.30
CA LEU A 392 16.16 -30.15 -1.20
C LEU A 392 16.44 -30.85 -2.54
N GLN A 393 16.00 -30.22 -3.64
CA GLN A 393 16.08 -30.79 -4.99
C GLN A 393 17.32 -30.36 -5.76
N GLY A 394 18.01 -29.29 -5.33
CA GLY A 394 19.08 -28.65 -6.10
C GLY A 394 18.60 -28.02 -7.40
N LYS A 395 17.33 -27.56 -7.44
CA LYS A 395 16.74 -26.95 -8.63
C LYS A 395 16.93 -25.44 -8.61
N GLY A 396 17.74 -24.90 -9.51
CA GLY A 396 18.06 -23.46 -9.56
C GLY A 396 19.06 -22.98 -8.50
N VAL A 397 19.32 -23.78 -7.48
CA VAL A 397 20.30 -23.54 -6.41
C VAL A 397 21.10 -24.83 -6.17
N LEU A 398 22.28 -24.71 -5.55
CA LEU A 398 22.99 -25.89 -5.09
C LEU A 398 22.20 -26.59 -3.97
N ALA A 399 22.08 -27.93 -4.06
CA ALA A 399 21.39 -28.69 -3.02
C ALA A 399 22.06 -28.47 -1.65
N ASP A 400 21.24 -28.16 -0.67
CA ASP A 400 21.67 -27.89 0.72
C ASP A 400 20.55 -28.27 1.68
N ASP A 401 20.66 -29.46 2.25
CA ASP A 401 19.64 -29.99 3.15
C ASP A 401 19.53 -29.20 4.46
N ALA A 402 20.61 -28.55 4.93
CA ALA A 402 20.58 -27.74 6.14
C ALA A 402 19.82 -26.42 5.92
N LYS A 403 20.05 -25.74 4.80
CA LYS A 403 19.26 -24.57 4.41
C LYS A 403 17.81 -24.93 4.16
N ALA A 404 17.56 -26.06 3.51
CA ALA A 404 16.20 -26.55 3.28
C ALA A 404 15.46 -26.74 4.60
N ALA A 405 16.11 -27.37 5.61
CA ALA A 405 15.52 -27.57 6.93
C ALA A 405 15.21 -26.23 7.62
N GLU A 406 16.08 -25.23 7.47
CA GLU A 406 15.88 -23.90 8.03
C GLU A 406 14.66 -23.19 7.43
N TYR A 407 14.54 -23.13 6.10
CA TYR A 407 13.40 -22.53 5.42
C TYR A 407 12.09 -23.29 5.68
N LEU A 408 12.14 -24.63 5.66
CA LEU A 408 10.97 -25.46 5.97
C LEU A 408 10.54 -25.29 7.44
N ARG A 409 11.47 -25.07 8.38
CA ARG A 409 11.13 -24.78 9.77
C ARG A 409 10.38 -23.46 9.90
N GLN A 410 10.89 -22.40 9.28
CA GLN A 410 10.20 -21.10 9.29
C GLN A 410 8.79 -21.18 8.68
N ALA A 411 8.62 -21.91 7.57
CA ALA A 411 7.31 -22.16 6.98
C ALA A 411 6.41 -23.00 7.90
N ALA A 412 6.95 -24.02 8.56
CA ALA A 412 6.24 -24.91 9.47
C ALA A 412 5.77 -24.18 10.73
N GLU A 413 6.57 -23.28 11.27
CA GLU A 413 6.22 -22.40 12.40
C GLU A 413 5.09 -21.43 12.05
N GLN A 414 4.98 -21.02 10.79
CA GLN A 414 3.84 -20.24 10.25
C GLN A 414 2.61 -21.11 9.93
N GLY A 415 2.66 -22.41 10.22
CA GLY A 415 1.51 -23.30 10.07
C GLY A 415 1.37 -23.97 8.71
N VAL A 416 2.35 -23.86 7.80
CA VAL A 416 2.27 -24.55 6.49
C VAL A 416 2.35 -26.07 6.67
N SER A 417 1.22 -26.73 6.52
CA SER A 417 1.06 -28.18 6.76
C SER A 417 2.04 -29.04 5.94
N SER A 418 2.27 -28.69 4.67
CA SER A 418 3.25 -29.38 3.83
C SER A 418 4.68 -29.21 4.32
N ALA A 419 5.03 -28.04 4.87
CA ALA A 419 6.34 -27.78 5.45
C ALA A 419 6.53 -28.59 6.75
N GLN A 420 5.51 -28.61 7.60
CA GLN A 420 5.52 -29.43 8.83
C GLN A 420 5.73 -30.91 8.52
N CYS A 421 5.01 -31.44 7.53
CA CYS A 421 5.16 -32.83 7.11
C CYS A 421 6.58 -33.12 6.56
N ASN A 422 7.12 -32.23 5.73
CA ASN A 422 8.46 -32.42 5.18
C ASN A 422 9.55 -32.26 6.24
N LEU A 423 9.41 -31.30 7.16
CA LEU A 423 10.35 -31.11 8.27
C LEU A 423 10.31 -32.33 9.22
N GLY A 424 9.13 -32.90 9.47
CA GLY A 424 8.99 -34.16 10.18
C GLY A 424 9.81 -35.28 9.53
N ALA A 425 9.71 -35.43 8.20
CA ALA A 425 10.49 -36.41 7.45
C ALA A 425 12.01 -36.13 7.50
N MET A 426 12.43 -34.86 7.53
CA MET A 426 13.85 -34.51 7.69
C MET A 426 14.38 -34.90 9.06
N TYR A 427 13.64 -34.66 10.16
CA TYR A 427 14.00 -35.13 11.49
C TYR A 427 13.99 -36.65 11.65
N GLU A 428 13.07 -37.35 10.96
CA GLU A 428 13.00 -38.79 10.97
C GLU A 428 14.23 -39.45 10.32
N ASN A 429 14.69 -38.87 9.21
CA ASN A 429 15.77 -39.43 8.37
C ASN A 429 17.15 -38.81 8.62
N GLY A 430 17.26 -37.78 9.45
CA GLY A 430 18.51 -37.05 9.67
C GLY A 430 18.98 -36.25 8.45
N ARG A 431 18.05 -35.75 7.65
CA ARG A 431 18.37 -34.99 6.44
C ARG A 431 18.47 -33.52 6.75
N GLY A 432 19.68 -32.96 6.75
CA GLY A 432 19.96 -31.54 7.08
C GLY A 432 19.77 -31.17 8.56
N VAL A 433 19.33 -32.11 9.38
CA VAL A 433 19.15 -32.00 10.82
C VAL A 433 19.56 -33.32 11.49
N GLU A 434 19.85 -33.30 12.78
CA GLU A 434 20.10 -34.53 13.52
C GLU A 434 18.82 -35.40 13.61
N VAL A 435 18.97 -36.72 13.54
CA VAL A 435 17.84 -37.67 13.70
C VAL A 435 17.17 -37.43 15.04
N ASN A 436 15.90 -37.11 15.00
CA ASN A 436 15.09 -36.88 16.21
C ASN A 436 13.63 -37.36 16.00
N PRO A 437 13.31 -38.63 16.31
CA PRO A 437 11.97 -39.14 16.10
C PRO A 437 10.89 -38.43 16.90
N SER A 438 11.20 -37.94 18.10
CA SER A 438 10.21 -37.19 18.89
C SER A 438 9.90 -35.81 18.26
N ALA A 439 10.89 -35.13 17.68
CA ALA A 439 10.66 -33.93 16.91
C ALA A 439 9.88 -34.20 15.61
N ALA A 440 10.20 -35.34 14.93
CA ALA A 440 9.48 -35.77 13.74
C ALA A 440 7.99 -36.00 14.06
N LEU A 441 7.69 -36.74 15.12
CA LEU A 441 6.30 -37.00 15.55
C LEU A 441 5.55 -35.68 15.86
N ARG A 442 6.20 -34.75 16.55
CA ARG A 442 5.59 -33.41 16.83
C ARG A 442 5.20 -32.69 15.57
N TRP A 443 6.12 -32.62 14.59
CA TRP A 443 5.86 -31.89 13.33
C TRP A 443 4.83 -32.62 12.46
N TYR A 444 4.88 -33.96 12.40
CA TYR A 444 3.84 -34.74 11.74
C TYR A 444 2.47 -34.56 12.42
N GLY A 445 2.44 -34.52 13.76
CA GLY A 445 1.21 -34.29 14.53
C GLY A 445 0.53 -32.99 14.16
N LEU A 446 1.29 -31.90 14.14
CA LEU A 446 0.76 -30.58 13.73
C LEU A 446 0.20 -30.57 12.30
N ALA A 447 0.86 -31.25 11.36
CA ALA A 447 0.36 -31.40 10.00
C ALA A 447 -0.86 -32.30 9.92
N ALA A 448 -0.88 -33.40 10.71
CA ALA A 448 -1.97 -34.36 10.76
C ALA A 448 -3.27 -33.77 11.31
N GLU A 449 -3.18 -32.93 12.34
CA GLU A 449 -4.30 -32.15 12.88
C GLU A 449 -4.93 -31.21 11.85
N GLN A 450 -4.14 -30.70 10.92
CA GLN A 450 -4.61 -29.90 9.77
C GLN A 450 -5.19 -30.75 8.62
N GLY A 451 -5.28 -32.08 8.78
CA GLY A 451 -5.83 -32.98 7.79
C GLY A 451 -4.86 -33.44 6.70
N ASN A 452 -3.56 -33.21 6.85
CA ASN A 452 -2.57 -33.71 5.90
C ASN A 452 -2.49 -35.27 5.96
N ALA A 453 -3.03 -35.94 4.96
CA ALA A 453 -3.18 -37.38 4.94
C ALA A 453 -1.83 -38.14 5.02
N ARG A 454 -0.76 -37.60 4.40
CA ARG A 454 0.60 -38.15 4.50
C ARG A 454 1.16 -38.05 5.92
N ALA A 455 0.94 -36.90 6.59
CA ALA A 455 1.36 -36.71 7.96
C ALA A 455 0.56 -37.63 8.92
N GLN A 456 -0.76 -37.78 8.71
CA GLN A 456 -1.61 -38.70 9.46
C GLN A 456 -1.11 -40.14 9.34
N TYR A 457 -0.72 -40.56 8.14
CA TYR A 457 -0.10 -41.87 7.92
C TYR A 457 1.22 -42.01 8.68
N ASN A 458 2.10 -41.00 8.61
CA ASN A 458 3.40 -41.05 9.28
C ASN A 458 3.25 -41.09 10.82
N VAL A 459 2.32 -40.31 11.39
CA VAL A 459 1.97 -40.40 12.83
C VAL A 459 1.51 -41.81 13.18
N ALA A 460 0.63 -42.39 12.36
CA ALA A 460 0.13 -43.73 12.57
C ALA A 460 1.25 -44.78 12.54
N VAL A 461 2.18 -44.70 11.59
CA VAL A 461 3.34 -45.59 11.49
C VAL A 461 4.25 -45.48 12.73
N MET A 462 4.50 -44.23 13.19
CA MET A 462 5.34 -44.01 14.38
C MET A 462 4.70 -44.58 15.65
N LEU A 463 3.39 -44.36 15.85
CA LEU A 463 2.63 -44.95 16.96
C LEU A 463 2.55 -46.45 16.89
N HIS A 464 2.38 -47.02 15.70
CA HIS A 464 2.32 -48.48 15.50
C HIS A 464 3.67 -49.18 15.80
N SER A 465 4.78 -48.52 15.39
CA SER A 465 6.13 -49.06 15.58
C SER A 465 6.80 -48.68 16.90
N GLY A 466 6.22 -47.79 17.70
CA GLY A 466 6.84 -47.24 18.91
C GLY A 466 8.07 -46.37 18.63
N ARG A 467 8.15 -45.73 17.45
CA ARG A 467 9.32 -44.99 17.05
C ARG A 467 9.18 -43.52 17.50
N GLY A 468 10.00 -43.11 18.48
CA GLY A 468 9.97 -41.76 19.07
C GLY A 468 8.83 -41.50 20.06
N VAL A 469 8.01 -42.54 20.32
CA VAL A 469 6.86 -42.52 21.22
C VAL A 469 6.59 -43.95 21.71
N GLU A 470 5.88 -44.12 22.82
CA GLU A 470 5.39 -45.44 23.23
C GLU A 470 4.40 -46.00 22.19
N MET A 471 4.51 -47.31 21.90
CA MET A 471 3.65 -47.98 20.93
C MET A 471 2.18 -47.89 21.37
N ASN A 472 1.32 -47.39 20.47
CA ASN A 472 -0.11 -47.24 20.71
C ASN A 472 -0.91 -47.64 19.45
N LEU A 473 -1.24 -48.90 19.30
CA LEU A 473 -1.94 -49.42 18.12
C LEU A 473 -3.36 -48.83 17.98
N THR A 474 -4.05 -48.61 19.10
CA THR A 474 -5.42 -48.07 19.08
C THR A 474 -5.45 -46.65 18.49
N GLU A 475 -4.52 -45.80 18.89
CA GLU A 475 -4.37 -44.48 18.37
C GLU A 475 -3.86 -44.51 16.92
N ALA A 476 -2.89 -45.36 16.60
CA ALA A 476 -2.39 -45.56 15.25
C ALA A 476 -3.52 -45.89 14.26
N ILE A 477 -4.43 -46.81 14.63
CA ILE A 477 -5.59 -47.17 13.80
C ILE A 477 -6.50 -45.96 13.56
N THR A 478 -6.64 -45.09 14.55
CA THR A 478 -7.44 -43.86 14.40
C THR A 478 -6.83 -42.97 13.34
N TRP A 479 -5.51 -42.76 13.37
CA TRP A 479 -4.79 -41.99 12.39
C TRP A 479 -4.75 -42.67 11.00
N TYR A 480 -4.53 -43.99 10.92
CA TYR A 480 -4.64 -44.73 9.65
C TYR A 480 -6.02 -44.53 9.00
N ARG A 481 -7.08 -44.59 9.83
CA ARG A 481 -8.45 -44.38 9.33
C ARG A 481 -8.68 -42.96 8.79
N GLN A 482 -8.10 -41.96 9.43
CA GLN A 482 -8.15 -40.58 8.92
C GLN A 482 -7.36 -40.43 7.63
N ALA A 483 -6.13 -40.93 7.56
CA ALA A 483 -5.29 -40.91 6.38
C ALA A 483 -5.94 -41.65 5.19
N ALA A 484 -6.53 -42.83 5.44
CA ALA A 484 -7.23 -43.62 4.44
C ALA A 484 -8.46 -42.87 3.87
N LYS A 485 -9.25 -42.21 4.74
CA LYS A 485 -10.36 -41.34 4.31
C LYS A 485 -9.88 -40.14 3.54
N GLY A 486 -8.71 -39.60 3.87
CA GLY A 486 -8.02 -38.54 3.14
C GLY A 486 -7.38 -38.97 1.81
N GLY A 487 -7.56 -40.27 1.42
CA GLY A 487 -7.10 -40.80 0.15
C GLY A 487 -5.66 -41.31 0.14
N HIS A 488 -4.99 -41.43 1.28
CA HIS A 488 -3.61 -41.97 1.32
C HIS A 488 -3.59 -43.47 1.03
N ALA A 489 -3.01 -43.85 -0.09
CA ALA A 489 -3.09 -45.22 -0.61
C ALA A 489 -2.46 -46.27 0.31
N GLU A 490 -1.27 -46.02 0.88
CA GLU A 490 -0.61 -46.93 1.82
C GLU A 490 -1.39 -47.03 3.13
N ALA A 491 -2.03 -45.94 3.58
CA ALA A 491 -2.88 -46.00 4.76
C ALA A 491 -4.13 -46.86 4.54
N GLN A 492 -4.72 -46.83 3.34
CA GLN A 492 -5.83 -47.70 2.95
C GLN A 492 -5.40 -49.14 2.93
N TYR A 493 -4.23 -49.45 2.39
CA TYR A 493 -3.67 -50.80 2.38
C TYR A 493 -3.42 -51.33 3.79
N VAL A 494 -2.73 -50.56 4.66
CA VAL A 494 -2.46 -50.96 6.04
C VAL A 494 -3.76 -51.15 6.82
N LEU A 495 -4.72 -50.22 6.68
CA LEU A 495 -6.02 -50.32 7.34
C LEU A 495 -6.80 -51.57 6.89
N ALA A 496 -6.74 -51.89 5.59
CA ALA A 496 -7.31 -53.14 5.06
C ALA A 496 -6.70 -54.37 5.70
N SER A 497 -5.37 -54.43 5.82
CA SER A 497 -4.64 -55.52 6.47
C SER A 497 -5.02 -55.69 7.94
N LEU A 498 -5.16 -54.58 8.68
CA LEU A 498 -5.59 -54.60 10.08
C LEU A 498 -7.00 -55.18 10.23
N TYR A 499 -7.94 -54.87 9.34
CA TYR A 499 -9.27 -55.48 9.32
C TYR A 499 -9.27 -56.95 8.86
N ASP A 500 -8.39 -57.33 7.93
CA ASP A 500 -8.27 -58.68 7.42
C ASP A 500 -7.75 -59.66 8.50
N HIS A 501 -6.76 -59.20 9.28
CA HIS A 501 -6.13 -60.03 10.34
C HIS A 501 -6.75 -59.84 11.73
N GLY A 502 -7.62 -58.84 11.93
CA GLY A 502 -8.18 -58.53 13.24
C GLY A 502 -7.17 -57.90 14.20
N GLU A 503 -6.17 -57.18 13.70
CA GLU A 503 -5.13 -56.61 14.51
C GLU A 503 -5.58 -55.25 15.08
N GLY A 504 -5.90 -55.20 16.35
CA GLY A 504 -6.39 -54.02 17.06
C GLY A 504 -7.80 -53.52 16.65
N VAL A 505 -8.48 -54.27 15.76
CA VAL A 505 -9.87 -54.07 15.33
C VAL A 505 -10.59 -55.39 15.21
N GLU A 506 -11.93 -55.40 15.31
CA GLU A 506 -12.71 -56.57 14.99
C GLU A 506 -12.50 -57.00 13.53
N PRO A 507 -12.17 -58.25 13.22
CA PRO A 507 -11.95 -58.70 11.85
C PRO A 507 -13.18 -58.47 10.98
N SER A 508 -12.97 -58.00 9.75
CA SER A 508 -14.04 -57.75 8.80
C SER A 508 -13.54 -57.84 7.36
N GLU A 509 -13.72 -58.99 6.73
CA GLU A 509 -13.33 -59.22 5.35
C GLU A 509 -14.00 -58.22 4.40
N ASN A 510 -15.26 -57.90 4.60
CA ASN A 510 -15.99 -56.91 3.78
C ASN A 510 -15.33 -55.53 3.87
N THR A 511 -14.93 -55.10 5.08
CA THR A 511 -14.25 -53.83 5.30
C THR A 511 -12.83 -53.84 4.72
N ALA A 512 -12.12 -54.95 4.90
CA ALA A 512 -10.79 -55.15 4.35
C ALA A 512 -10.80 -55.05 2.82
N VAL A 513 -11.70 -55.77 2.15
CA VAL A 513 -11.82 -55.74 0.68
C VAL A 513 -12.17 -54.35 0.16
N LYS A 514 -13.03 -53.63 0.86
CA LYS A 514 -13.31 -52.21 0.47
C LYS A 514 -12.04 -51.37 0.46
N TRP A 515 -11.26 -51.40 1.53
CA TRP A 515 -10.04 -50.62 1.61
C TRP A 515 -8.92 -51.14 0.71
N TYR A 516 -8.79 -52.48 0.51
CA TYR A 516 -7.90 -53.01 -0.54
C TYR A 516 -8.30 -52.52 -1.91
N GLY A 517 -9.62 -52.44 -2.21
CA GLY A 517 -10.11 -51.90 -3.48
C GLY A 517 -9.71 -50.47 -3.73
N GLU A 518 -9.85 -49.60 -2.71
CA GLU A 518 -9.43 -48.21 -2.82
C GLU A 518 -7.92 -48.07 -3.02
N ALA A 519 -7.11 -48.83 -2.27
CA ALA A 519 -5.65 -48.83 -2.42
C ALA A 519 -5.20 -49.40 -3.79
N ALA A 520 -5.82 -50.49 -4.23
CA ALA A 520 -5.55 -51.15 -5.52
C ALA A 520 -5.87 -50.22 -6.70
N ALA A 521 -6.96 -49.46 -6.61
CA ALA A 521 -7.33 -48.46 -7.62
C ALA A 521 -6.31 -47.32 -7.75
N GLN A 522 -5.61 -46.99 -6.66
CA GLN A 522 -4.50 -46.03 -6.65
C GLN A 522 -3.14 -46.63 -7.03
N GLY A 523 -3.11 -47.94 -7.35
CA GLY A 523 -1.91 -48.58 -7.86
C GLY A 523 -1.04 -49.30 -6.82
N VAL A 524 -1.50 -49.48 -5.58
CA VAL A 524 -0.73 -50.27 -4.59
C VAL A 524 -0.71 -51.72 -5.01
N ALA A 525 0.45 -52.22 -5.42
CA ALA A 525 0.61 -53.56 -6.05
C ALA A 525 0.25 -54.71 -5.10
N GLU A 526 0.62 -54.59 -3.83
CA GLU A 526 0.27 -55.57 -2.78
C GLU A 526 -1.25 -55.59 -2.55
N ALA A 527 -1.91 -54.42 -2.57
CA ALA A 527 -3.37 -54.36 -2.46
C ALA A 527 -4.06 -55.01 -3.66
N GLN A 528 -3.54 -54.82 -4.87
CA GLN A 528 -4.05 -55.46 -6.09
C GLN A 528 -3.94 -56.99 -6.01
N LEU A 529 -2.80 -57.50 -5.53
CA LEU A 529 -2.58 -58.93 -5.35
C LEU A 529 -3.61 -59.53 -4.37
N ILE A 530 -3.78 -58.90 -3.18
CA ILE A 530 -4.68 -59.42 -2.14
C ILE A 530 -6.13 -59.28 -2.59
N LEU A 531 -6.50 -58.16 -3.22
CA LEU A 531 -7.85 -57.97 -3.77
C LEU A 531 -8.21 -59.03 -4.81
N ALA A 532 -7.25 -59.37 -5.67
CA ALA A 532 -7.42 -60.46 -6.64
C ALA A 532 -7.67 -61.79 -5.97
N ASP A 533 -6.93 -62.11 -4.92
CA ASP A 533 -7.15 -63.34 -4.13
C ASP A 533 -8.52 -63.35 -3.42
N CYS A 534 -8.97 -62.16 -2.94
CA CYS A 534 -10.31 -62.02 -2.36
C CYS A 534 -11.41 -62.34 -3.40
N TYR A 535 -11.30 -61.82 -4.62
CA TYR A 535 -12.24 -62.16 -5.70
C TYR A 535 -12.13 -63.62 -6.14
N LEU A 536 -10.92 -64.21 -6.16
CA LEU A 536 -10.71 -65.61 -6.52
C LEU A 536 -11.38 -66.57 -5.55
N ARG A 537 -11.27 -66.29 -4.24
CA ARG A 537 -11.75 -67.17 -3.15
C ARG A 537 -13.11 -66.80 -2.59
N GLY A 538 -13.67 -65.65 -2.97
CA GLY A 538 -14.94 -65.19 -2.41
C GLY A 538 -14.81 -64.65 -0.97
N ARG A 539 -13.64 -64.11 -0.57
CA ARG A 539 -13.43 -63.57 0.76
C ARG A 539 -13.92 -62.11 0.80
N GLY A 540 -14.93 -61.85 1.60
CA GLY A 540 -15.51 -60.50 1.76
C GLY A 540 -16.20 -59.91 0.52
N VAL A 541 -16.16 -60.62 -0.59
CA VAL A 541 -16.87 -60.34 -1.85
C VAL A 541 -17.30 -61.63 -2.52
N PRO A 542 -18.33 -61.66 -3.35
CA PRO A 542 -18.65 -62.82 -4.18
C PRO A 542 -17.48 -63.21 -5.09
N THR A 543 -17.28 -64.51 -5.34
CA THR A 543 -16.28 -65.00 -6.27
C THR A 543 -16.49 -64.43 -7.66
N ASP A 544 -15.44 -63.79 -8.21
CA ASP A 544 -15.43 -63.22 -9.57
C ASP A 544 -14.06 -63.46 -10.22
N TYR A 545 -14.00 -64.44 -11.08
CA TYR A 545 -12.74 -64.79 -11.79
C TYR A 545 -12.28 -63.73 -12.76
N VAL A 546 -13.22 -62.96 -13.35
CA VAL A 546 -12.87 -61.87 -14.26
C VAL A 546 -12.15 -60.73 -13.52
N MET A 547 -12.71 -60.32 -12.38
CA MET A 547 -12.08 -59.31 -11.54
C MET A 547 -10.76 -59.85 -10.92
N ALA A 548 -10.72 -61.08 -10.47
CA ALA A 548 -9.47 -61.70 -9.98
C ALA A 548 -8.36 -61.68 -11.05
N TYR A 549 -8.68 -62.08 -12.27
CA TYR A 549 -7.73 -62.05 -13.41
C TYR A 549 -7.23 -60.64 -13.68
N ILE A 550 -8.10 -59.65 -13.71
CA ILE A 550 -7.76 -58.24 -13.98
C ILE A 550 -6.81 -57.71 -12.88
N TRP A 551 -7.10 -57.91 -11.63
CA TRP A 551 -6.27 -57.41 -10.54
C TRP A 551 -4.93 -58.16 -10.43
N PHE A 552 -4.89 -59.47 -10.68
CA PHE A 552 -3.61 -60.20 -10.79
C PHE A 552 -2.78 -59.66 -11.97
N ASN A 553 -3.40 -59.30 -13.09
CA ASN A 553 -2.69 -58.71 -14.22
C ASN A 553 -2.08 -57.36 -13.87
N TYR A 554 -2.78 -56.50 -13.17
CA TYR A 554 -2.22 -55.23 -12.70
C TYR A 554 -1.06 -55.45 -11.73
N ALA A 555 -1.20 -56.30 -10.73
CA ALA A 555 -0.14 -56.61 -9.78
C ALA A 555 1.11 -57.19 -10.47
N ALA A 556 0.90 -58.08 -11.45
CA ALA A 556 1.99 -58.64 -12.27
C ALA A 556 2.71 -57.56 -13.12
N SER A 557 1.97 -56.64 -13.71
CA SER A 557 2.56 -55.54 -14.48
C SER A 557 3.43 -54.58 -13.66
N GLN A 558 3.25 -54.56 -12.36
CA GLN A 558 4.07 -53.82 -11.38
C GLN A 558 5.22 -54.65 -10.78
N GLY A 559 5.48 -55.82 -11.31
CA GLY A 559 6.64 -56.64 -10.93
C GLY A 559 6.39 -57.68 -9.84
N ILE A 560 5.15 -57.90 -9.39
CA ILE A 560 4.82 -58.96 -8.45
C ILE A 560 4.76 -60.29 -9.18
N SER A 561 5.86 -61.01 -9.24
CA SER A 561 6.02 -62.25 -10.04
C SER A 561 5.01 -63.36 -9.69
N ILE A 562 4.61 -63.48 -8.42
CA ILE A 562 3.62 -64.46 -7.98
C ILE A 562 2.21 -64.17 -8.53
N ALA A 563 1.91 -62.92 -8.82
CA ALA A 563 0.61 -62.49 -9.39
C ALA A 563 0.41 -63.09 -10.81
N ASP A 564 1.45 -63.22 -11.58
CA ASP A 564 1.38 -63.81 -12.93
C ASP A 564 1.04 -65.31 -12.85
N GLN A 565 1.60 -66.02 -11.85
CA GLN A 565 1.26 -67.42 -11.61
C GLN A 565 -0.21 -67.59 -11.22
N TYR A 566 -0.71 -66.76 -10.31
CA TYR A 566 -2.12 -66.78 -9.89
C TYR A 566 -3.06 -66.34 -11.03
N ARG A 567 -2.68 -65.41 -11.86
CA ARG A 567 -3.41 -65.05 -13.09
C ARG A 567 -3.61 -66.25 -14.01
N MET A 568 -2.53 -67.01 -14.30
CA MET A 568 -2.58 -68.21 -15.15
C MET A 568 -3.41 -69.34 -14.47
N GLN A 569 -3.37 -69.46 -13.14
CA GLN A 569 -4.24 -70.41 -12.44
C GLN A 569 -5.70 -69.99 -12.53
N THR A 570 -6.01 -68.69 -12.43
CA THR A 570 -7.37 -68.14 -12.51
C THR A 570 -8.00 -68.43 -13.89
N GLU A 571 -7.23 -68.35 -14.96
CA GLU A 571 -7.69 -68.67 -16.32
C GLU A 571 -8.29 -70.09 -16.43
N ARG A 572 -7.83 -71.07 -15.61
CA ARG A 572 -8.35 -72.42 -15.62
C ARG A 572 -9.79 -72.54 -15.09
N PHE A 573 -10.24 -71.55 -14.38
CA PHE A 573 -11.60 -71.46 -13.81
C PHE A 573 -12.51 -70.57 -14.68
N MET A 574 -11.99 -69.94 -15.74
CA MET A 574 -12.71 -69.01 -16.62
C MET A 574 -13.18 -69.66 -17.91
N SER A 575 -14.34 -69.25 -18.40
CA SER A 575 -14.77 -69.53 -19.77
C SER A 575 -14.00 -68.65 -20.79
N LEU A 576 -14.01 -69.04 -22.06
CA LEU A 576 -13.41 -68.22 -23.14
C LEU A 576 -14.03 -66.84 -23.22
N ASP A 577 -15.34 -66.70 -22.97
CA ASP A 577 -16.06 -65.41 -22.95
C ASP A 577 -15.59 -64.53 -21.77
N GLN A 578 -15.39 -65.12 -20.60
CA GLN A 578 -14.87 -64.39 -19.44
C GLN A 578 -13.43 -63.91 -19.65
N ILE A 579 -12.57 -64.72 -20.30
CA ILE A 579 -11.21 -64.32 -20.63
C ILE A 579 -11.25 -63.17 -21.65
N ALA A 580 -12.10 -63.27 -22.68
CA ALA A 580 -12.27 -62.20 -23.66
C ALA A 580 -12.76 -60.90 -23.01
N GLN A 581 -13.76 -60.99 -22.10
CA GLN A 581 -14.27 -59.87 -21.31
C GLN A 581 -13.16 -59.20 -20.47
N ALA A 582 -12.36 -60.00 -19.75
CA ALA A 582 -11.28 -59.47 -18.93
C ALA A 582 -10.22 -58.75 -19.77
N GLN A 583 -9.86 -59.32 -20.97
CA GLN A 583 -8.91 -58.71 -21.87
C GLN A 583 -9.44 -57.38 -22.50
N GLU A 584 -10.74 -57.33 -22.80
CA GLU A 584 -11.38 -56.12 -23.31
C GLU A 584 -11.36 -55.01 -22.22
N MET A 585 -11.70 -55.33 -20.97
CA MET A 585 -11.65 -54.39 -19.84
C MET A 585 -10.22 -53.86 -19.59
N LEU A 586 -9.20 -54.69 -19.76
CA LEU A 586 -7.80 -54.29 -19.65
C LEU A 586 -7.38 -53.33 -20.75
N ARG A 587 -7.83 -53.57 -22.01
CA ARG A 587 -7.56 -52.66 -23.15
C ARG A 587 -8.27 -51.33 -23.03
N GLY A 588 -9.52 -51.31 -22.55
CA GLY A 588 -10.31 -50.09 -22.40
C GLY A 588 -9.84 -49.14 -21.30
N ARG A 589 -9.02 -49.61 -20.35
CA ARG A 589 -8.37 -48.80 -19.32
C ARG A 589 -6.94 -48.37 -19.65
N ALA A 590 -6.35 -48.94 -20.72
CA ALA A 590 -5.02 -48.57 -21.24
C ALA A 590 -5.06 -47.44 -22.27
N ALA A 591 -6.25 -46.99 -22.68
CA ALA A 591 -6.53 -45.84 -23.55
C ALA A 591 -7.04 -44.64 -22.72
#